data_fa09bfb5cf1824f9ec164efa9fa0ea7c
#
_entry.id   fa09bfb5cf1824f9ec164efa9fa0ea7c
#
_cell.length_a   1.000
_cell.length_b   1.000
_cell.length_c   1.000
_cell.angle_alpha   90.00
_cell.angle_beta   90.00
_cell.angle_gamma   90.00
#
_symmetry.space_group_name_H-M   'P 1'
#
loop_
_entity.id
_entity.type
_entity.pdbx_description
1 polymer ?
#
loop_
_entity_poly.entity_id
_entity_poly.type
_entity_poly.pdbx_seq_one_letter_code
_entity_poly.pdbx_strand_id
1 'polypeptide(L)'
;ETARPADLVERQFVAEAPNQLWVADLTYVRTHAGWTYVAFVLDVFSRMIVGWQVSTSLRTDLALDALDMGLWARQRAGQDVTGLTHHSDRGVQYRAIRYTERLAEAEAVASVGPEAMPS
;
A
#
# COMPACT_ATOMS: atom_id res chain seq x y z
N GLU A 1 -15.34 2.69 -6.02
CA GLU A 1 -14.69 3.22 -7.15
C GLU A 1 -13.82 2.20 -7.87
N THR A 2 -14.28 1.81 -8.96
CA THR A 2 -13.68 0.69 -9.63
C THR A 2 -12.55 1.07 -10.56
N ALA A 3 -12.45 2.34 -10.89
CA ALA A 3 -11.47 2.78 -11.85
C ALA A 3 -10.11 3.05 -11.21
N ARG A 4 -9.99 2.78 -9.92
CA ARG A 4 -8.79 3.19 -9.22
C ARG A 4 -7.50 2.58 -9.76
N PRO A 5 -7.43 1.28 -10.05
CA PRO A 5 -6.19 0.76 -10.62
C PRO A 5 -5.87 1.38 -11.97
N ALA A 6 -6.88 1.56 -12.82
CA ALA A 6 -6.66 2.20 -14.10
C ALA A 6 -6.29 3.67 -13.92
N ASP A 7 -6.90 4.32 -12.93
CA ASP A 7 -6.60 5.71 -12.64
C ASP A 7 -5.16 5.89 -12.21
N LEU A 8 -4.65 4.98 -11.39
CA LEU A 8 -3.26 5.03 -10.97
C LEU A 8 -2.32 4.89 -12.16
N VAL A 9 -2.66 4.01 -13.10
CA VAL A 9 -1.87 3.85 -14.30
C VAL A 9 -1.93 5.12 -15.15
N GLU A 10 -3.11 5.72 -15.24
CA GLU A 10 -3.28 6.94 -16.02
C GLU A 10 -2.51 8.09 -15.43
N ARG A 11 -2.20 8.06 -14.14
CA ARG A 11 -1.37 9.07 -13.52
C ARG A 11 0.10 8.83 -13.79
N GLN A 12 0.41 7.87 -14.67
CA GLN A 12 1.76 7.59 -15.10
C GLN A 12 2.63 7.02 -14.00
N PHE A 13 2.03 6.20 -13.16
CA PHE A 13 2.80 5.39 -12.26
C PHE A 13 3.46 4.30 -13.07
N VAL A 14 4.74 4.42 -13.30
CA VAL A 14 5.49 3.50 -14.12
C VAL A 14 6.61 2.90 -13.30
N ALA A 15 6.77 1.61 -13.43
CA ALA A 15 7.88 0.90 -12.82
C ALA A 15 8.53 0.03 -13.88
N GLU A 16 9.84 -0.08 -13.83
CA GLU A 16 10.61 -0.83 -14.80
C GLU A 16 11.02 -2.19 -14.28
N ALA A 17 10.80 -2.44 -12.99
CA ALA A 17 11.19 -3.69 -12.36
C ALA A 17 10.30 -3.92 -11.16
N PRO A 18 10.19 -5.18 -10.71
CA PRO A 18 9.45 -5.46 -9.48
C PRO A 18 10.06 -4.74 -8.29
N ASN A 19 9.22 -4.40 -7.33
CA ASN A 19 9.64 -3.77 -6.08
C ASN A 19 10.30 -2.41 -6.27
N GLN A 20 10.01 -1.76 -7.38
CA GLN A 20 10.46 -0.40 -7.62
C GLN A 20 9.43 0.60 -7.14
N LEU A 21 8.17 0.30 -7.37
CA LEU A 21 7.08 1.17 -6.96
C LEU A 21 5.92 0.34 -6.46
N TRP A 22 5.52 0.56 -5.23
CA TRP A 22 4.32 -0.04 -4.65
C TRP A 22 3.30 1.05 -4.39
N VAL A 23 2.04 0.72 -4.59
CA VAL A 23 0.92 1.62 -4.30
C VAL A 23 0.05 0.97 -3.24
N ALA A 24 -0.21 1.71 -2.18
CA ALA A 24 -1.06 1.25 -1.10
C ALA A 24 -2.42 1.93 -1.19
N ASP A 25 -3.45 1.19 -0.89
CA ASP A 25 -4.80 1.72 -0.91
C ASP A 25 -5.65 1.00 0.13
N LEU A 26 -6.78 1.61 0.42
CA LEU A 26 -7.73 1.08 1.40
C LEU A 26 -9.11 1.19 0.77
N THR A 27 -9.85 0.10 0.81
CA THR A 27 -11.21 0.09 0.30
C THR A 27 -12.12 -0.62 1.30
N TYR A 28 -13.42 -0.57 1.05
CA TYR A 28 -14.35 -1.29 1.90
C TYR A 28 -15.42 -1.91 1.02
N VAL A 29 -15.96 -3.02 1.51
CA VAL A 29 -16.93 -3.83 0.79
C VAL A 29 -18.06 -4.14 1.73
N ARG A 30 -19.28 -4.04 1.23
CA ARG A 30 -20.45 -4.41 1.99
C ARG A 30 -20.63 -5.92 1.94
N THR A 31 -20.78 -6.54 3.09
CA THR A 31 -20.98 -7.97 3.19
C THR A 31 -22.25 -8.24 4.01
N HIS A 32 -22.62 -9.50 4.11
CA HIS A 32 -23.75 -9.87 4.94
C HIS A 32 -23.53 -9.50 6.41
N ALA A 33 -22.28 -9.49 6.82
CA ALA A 33 -21.94 -9.17 8.21
C ALA A 33 -21.71 -7.68 8.41
N GLY A 34 -21.89 -6.87 7.37
CA GLY A 34 -21.70 -5.45 7.45
C GLY A 34 -20.52 -5.01 6.58
N TRP A 35 -19.91 -3.90 6.93
CA TRP A 35 -18.77 -3.39 6.17
C TRP A 35 -17.51 -4.16 6.50
N THR A 36 -16.74 -4.44 5.46
CA THR A 36 -15.43 -5.07 5.59
C THR A 36 -14.42 -4.15 4.94
N TYR A 37 -13.32 -3.90 5.63
CA TYR A 37 -12.26 -3.02 5.16
C TYR A 37 -11.11 -3.85 4.66
N VAL A 38 -10.55 -3.44 3.53
CA VAL A 38 -9.43 -4.14 2.90
C VAL A 38 -8.31 -3.14 2.65
N ALA A 39 -7.17 -3.39 3.24
CA ALA A 39 -5.96 -2.64 2.94
C ALA A 39 -5.09 -3.53 2.05
N PHE A 40 -4.51 -2.96 1.01
CA PHE A 40 -3.67 -3.74 0.12
C PHE A 40 -2.52 -2.91 -0.42
N VAL A 41 -1.50 -3.61 -0.85
CA VAL A 41 -0.31 -3.01 -1.46
C VAL A 41 -0.08 -3.72 -2.79
N LEU A 42 0.03 -2.93 -3.83
CA LEU A 42 0.17 -3.42 -5.20
C LEU A 42 1.56 -3.09 -5.73
N ASP A 43 2.20 -4.09 -6.32
CA ASP A 43 3.44 -3.86 -7.05
C ASP A 43 3.09 -3.41 -8.47
N VAL A 44 3.46 -2.19 -8.81
CA VAL A 44 3.02 -1.58 -10.07
C VAL A 44 3.57 -2.32 -11.28
N PHE A 45 4.78 -2.83 -11.18
CA PHE A 45 5.38 -3.51 -12.34
C PHE A 45 4.65 -4.81 -12.65
N SER A 46 4.49 -5.66 -11.65
CA SER A 46 3.89 -6.98 -11.86
C SER A 46 2.38 -6.96 -11.81
N ARG A 47 1.80 -5.89 -11.28
CA ARG A 47 0.36 -5.76 -11.04
C ARG A 47 -0.15 -6.75 -10.01
N MET A 48 0.74 -7.26 -9.18
CA MET A 48 0.38 -8.21 -8.13
C MET A 48 0.14 -7.50 -6.81
N ILE A 49 -0.84 -8.02 -6.09
CA ILE A 49 -1.05 -7.61 -4.70
C ILE A 49 -0.01 -8.33 -3.87
N VAL A 50 0.93 -7.57 -3.32
CA VAL A 50 2.02 -8.17 -2.54
C VAL A 50 1.68 -8.29 -1.07
N GLY A 51 0.73 -7.50 -0.59
CA GLY A 51 0.29 -7.58 0.79
C GLY A 51 -1.14 -7.12 0.90
N TRP A 52 -1.88 -7.70 1.85
CA TRP A 52 -3.27 -7.33 2.05
C TRP A 52 -3.70 -7.73 3.45
N GLN A 53 -4.73 -7.07 3.93
CA GLN A 53 -5.32 -7.38 5.22
C GLN A 53 -6.78 -6.99 5.20
N VAL A 54 -7.61 -7.77 5.87
CA VAL A 54 -9.05 -7.58 5.90
C VAL A 54 -9.50 -7.45 7.34
N SER A 55 -10.44 -6.55 7.60
CA SER A 55 -10.96 -6.36 8.94
C SER A 55 -12.40 -5.89 8.88
N THR A 56 -13.20 -6.30 9.87
CA THR A 56 -14.56 -5.80 9.99
C THR A 56 -14.62 -4.44 10.64
N SER A 57 -13.51 -3.94 11.14
CA SER A 57 -13.43 -2.60 11.69
C SER A 57 -12.22 -1.88 11.12
N LEU A 58 -12.31 -0.57 11.06
CA LEU A 58 -11.21 0.24 10.53
C LEU A 58 -10.19 0.48 11.64
N ARG A 59 -9.19 -0.38 11.69
CA ARG A 59 -8.13 -0.29 12.69
C ARG A 59 -6.99 0.55 12.16
N THR A 60 -6.30 1.20 13.08
CA THR A 60 -5.18 2.07 12.69
C THR A 60 -4.00 1.28 12.12
N ASP A 61 -3.89 -0.01 12.46
CA ASP A 61 -2.77 -0.83 12.00
C ASP A 61 -3.12 -1.72 10.82
N LEU A 62 -4.31 -1.54 10.23
CA LEU A 62 -4.72 -2.38 9.12
C LEU A 62 -3.78 -2.21 7.92
N ALA A 63 -3.45 -0.97 7.61
CA ALA A 63 -2.54 -0.69 6.50
C ALA A 63 -1.13 -1.19 6.80
N LEU A 64 -0.71 -1.07 8.06
CA LEU A 64 0.61 -1.53 8.46
C LEU A 64 0.73 -3.05 8.29
N ASP A 65 -0.32 -3.77 8.65
CA ASP A 65 -0.32 -5.22 8.48
C ASP A 65 -0.18 -5.62 7.01
N ALA A 66 -0.85 -4.91 6.13
CA ALA A 66 -0.72 -5.19 4.70
C ALA A 66 0.70 -4.91 4.21
N LEU A 67 1.29 -3.82 4.66
CA LEU A 67 2.66 -3.49 4.30
C LEU A 67 3.63 -4.55 4.80
N ASP A 68 3.49 -4.95 6.06
CA ASP A 68 4.36 -5.96 6.64
C ASP A 68 4.29 -7.27 5.86
N MET A 69 3.10 -7.66 5.46
CA MET A 69 2.92 -8.86 4.67
C MET A 69 3.68 -8.79 3.35
N GLY A 70 3.57 -7.65 2.66
CA GLY A 70 4.25 -7.47 1.40
C GLY A 70 5.77 -7.48 1.53
N LEU A 71 6.27 -6.74 2.52
CA LEU A 71 7.71 -6.69 2.75
C LEU A 71 8.25 -8.06 3.12
N TRP A 72 7.56 -8.76 4.01
CA TRP A 72 7.98 -10.08 4.43
C TRP A 72 8.01 -11.05 3.26
N ALA A 73 6.97 -11.03 2.43
CA ALA A 73 6.87 -11.97 1.32
C ALA A 73 8.00 -11.75 0.32
N ARG A 74 8.30 -10.50 -0.01
CA ARG A 74 9.36 -10.22 -0.98
C ARG A 74 10.73 -10.54 -0.41
N GLN A 75 10.97 -10.20 0.84
CA GLN A 75 12.25 -10.48 1.47
C GLN A 75 12.47 -11.97 1.64
N ARG A 76 11.41 -12.70 1.99
CA ARG A 76 11.51 -14.14 2.11
C ARG A 76 11.80 -14.79 0.77
N ALA A 77 11.34 -14.22 -0.31
CA ALA A 77 11.64 -14.73 -1.64
C ALA A 77 13.03 -14.31 -2.13
N GLY A 78 13.79 -13.64 -1.30
CA GLY A 78 15.13 -13.24 -1.67
C GLY A 78 15.18 -11.98 -2.52
N GLN A 79 14.08 -11.25 -2.59
CA GLN A 79 14.02 -10.04 -3.39
C GLN A 79 14.41 -8.83 -2.56
N ASP A 80 15.02 -7.87 -3.21
CA ASP A 80 15.50 -6.67 -2.55
C ASP A 80 14.43 -5.59 -2.67
N VAL A 81 14.05 -5.02 -1.53
CA VAL A 81 13.06 -3.93 -1.51
C VAL A 81 13.71 -2.59 -1.14
N THR A 82 15.02 -2.56 -1.03
CA THR A 82 15.74 -1.33 -0.71
C THR A 82 15.51 -0.29 -1.81
N GLY A 83 15.17 0.91 -1.42
CA GLY A 83 14.93 1.99 -2.38
C GLY A 83 13.56 1.96 -3.01
N LEU A 84 12.72 1.00 -2.63
CA LEU A 84 11.35 0.93 -3.09
C LEU A 84 10.63 2.25 -2.80
N THR A 85 9.88 2.75 -3.78
CA THR A 85 9.02 3.89 -3.57
C THR A 85 7.63 3.38 -3.19
N HIS A 86 7.13 3.84 -2.06
CA HIS A 86 5.81 3.46 -1.56
C HIS A 86 4.91 4.68 -1.66
N HIS A 87 3.89 4.57 -2.49
CA HIS A 87 2.96 5.67 -2.73
C HIS A 87 1.61 5.37 -2.13
N SER A 88 1.02 6.37 -1.45
CA SER A 88 -0.35 6.28 -0.99
C SER A 88 -1.04 7.59 -1.33
N ASP A 89 -2.29 7.48 -1.80
CA ASP A 89 -3.02 8.65 -2.23
C ASP A 89 -3.63 9.41 -1.07
N ARG A 90 -4.03 8.71 -0.05
CA ARG A 90 -4.73 9.33 1.05
C ARG A 90 -4.60 8.44 2.25
N GLY A 91 -5.09 8.93 3.32
CA GLY A 91 -5.22 8.05 4.43
C GLY A 91 -4.38 8.47 5.58
N VAL A 92 -5.08 8.76 6.61
CA VAL A 92 -4.44 9.07 7.86
C VAL A 92 -3.56 7.90 8.28
N GLN A 93 -3.99 6.67 7.98
CA GLN A 93 -3.27 5.49 8.39
C GLN A 93 -1.86 5.43 7.81
N TYR A 94 -1.70 5.93 6.59
CA TYR A 94 -0.40 5.84 5.91
C TYR A 94 0.57 6.90 6.40
N ARG A 95 0.13 7.77 7.30
CA ARG A 95 0.99 8.81 7.87
C ARG A 95 1.27 8.55 9.34
N ALA A 96 0.80 7.43 9.88
CA ALA A 96 1.07 7.09 11.25
C ALA A 96 2.58 6.88 11.44
N ILE A 97 3.08 7.24 12.62
CA ILE A 97 4.50 7.13 12.90
C ILE A 97 4.98 5.70 12.70
N ARG A 98 4.21 4.72 13.17
CA ARG A 98 4.62 3.32 13.03
C ARG A 98 4.74 2.91 11.57
N TYR A 99 3.87 3.44 10.71
CA TYR A 99 3.91 3.12 9.30
C TYR A 99 5.17 3.68 8.67
N THR A 100 5.47 4.94 8.94
CA THR A 100 6.66 5.59 8.38
C THR A 100 7.93 4.95 8.92
N GLU A 101 7.93 4.54 10.18
CA GLU A 101 9.08 3.84 10.74
C GLU A 101 9.31 2.51 10.05
N ARG A 102 8.23 1.81 9.73
CA ARG A 102 8.37 0.53 9.06
C ARG A 102 8.95 0.70 7.66
N LEU A 103 8.51 1.73 6.95
CA LEU A 103 9.08 2.04 5.64
C LEU A 103 10.56 2.36 5.76
N ALA A 104 10.94 3.13 6.76
CA ALA A 104 12.33 3.47 6.94
C ALA A 104 13.17 2.24 7.26
N GLU A 105 12.65 1.32 8.06
CA GLU A 105 13.36 0.09 8.37
C GLU A 105 13.63 -0.75 7.13
N ALA A 106 12.73 -0.70 6.17
CA ALA A 106 12.89 -1.42 4.91
C ALA A 106 13.66 -0.61 3.89
N GLU A 107 14.09 0.60 4.26
CA GLU A 107 14.80 1.53 3.38
C GLU A 107 13.97 1.88 2.16
N ALA A 108 12.67 1.97 2.34
CA ALA A 108 11.76 2.41 1.31
C ALA A 108 11.55 3.91 1.38
N VAL A 109 11.12 4.48 0.28
CA VAL A 109 10.89 5.92 0.16
C VAL A 109 9.39 6.17 0.10
N ALA A 110 8.90 7.03 0.98
CA ALA A 110 7.48 7.34 1.02
C ALA A 110 7.14 8.40 -0.03
N SER A 111 5.99 8.20 -0.67
CA SER A 111 5.43 9.16 -1.59
C SER A 111 3.95 9.29 -1.28
N VAL A 112 3.44 10.50 -1.22
CA VAL A 112 2.08 10.77 -0.79
C VAL A 112 1.37 11.55 -1.88
N GLY A 113 0.16 11.11 -2.22
CA GLY A 113 -0.62 11.80 -3.22
C GLY A 113 -1.19 13.11 -2.70
N PRO A 114 -1.71 13.93 -3.61
CA PRO A 114 -2.18 15.26 -3.23
C PRO A 114 -3.27 15.26 -2.16
N GLU A 115 -4.12 14.26 -2.17
CA GLU A 115 -5.22 14.19 -1.21
C GLU A 115 -4.75 13.97 0.21
N ALA A 116 -3.58 13.40 0.38
CA ALA A 116 -3.05 13.09 1.69
C ALA A 116 -2.10 14.16 2.21
N MET A 117 -1.84 15.17 1.42
CA MET A 117 -0.94 16.24 1.82
C MET A 117 -1.61 17.13 2.84
N PRO A 118 -0.90 17.52 3.88
CA PRO A 118 -1.45 18.50 4.81
C PRO A 118 -1.59 19.84 4.10
N SER A 119 -2.61 20.52 4.47
CA SER A 119 -2.81 21.84 3.88
C SER A 119 -1.84 22.85 4.46
#